data_6c73d7b9940ef3ea5a4707b1d3b0f967
#
_entry.id   6c73d7b9940ef3ea5a4707b1d3b0f967
#
_cell.length_a   1.000
_cell.length_b   1.000
_cell.length_c   1.000
_cell.angle_alpha   90.00
_cell.angle_beta   90.00
_cell.angle_gamma   90.00
#
_symmetry.space_group_name_H-M   'P 1'
#
loop_
_entity.id
_entity.type
_entity.pdbx_description
1 polymer ?
#
loop_
_entity_poly.entity_id
_entity_poly.type
_entity_poly.pdbx_seq_one_letter_code
_entity_poly.pdbx_strand_id
1 'polypeptide(L)'
;MYKRQIKDSKGRYALKEKKALQSESKIISASASTLEAAVLAKGPMRDIMDFMTQPNTDTAAAAAKVLNSGAMKPLEAGGLKAFITTFRSGHTAIVQRRGAERLPVKKLLSPAVPHMMGNEEVRAEAEALAYETLQREIGKRIEQLTGAKA
;
A
#
# COMPACT_ATOMS: atom_id res chain seq x y z
N MET A 1 5.67 -14.88 5.13
CA MET A 1 4.52 -14.29 4.40
C MET A 1 4.37 -12.79 4.68
N TYR A 2 3.91 -12.32 5.83
CA TYR A 2 3.64 -10.90 6.14
C TYR A 2 4.79 -9.93 5.81
N LYS A 3 6.02 -10.22 6.28
CA LYS A 3 7.19 -9.37 6.00
C LYS A 3 7.46 -9.26 4.49
N ARG A 4 7.19 -10.32 3.74
CA ARG A 4 7.34 -10.35 2.29
C ARG A 4 6.28 -9.47 1.63
N GLN A 5 4.99 -9.61 1.97
CA GLN A 5 3.93 -8.74 1.45
C GLN A 5 4.20 -7.26 1.69
N ILE A 6 4.69 -6.89 2.89
CA ILE A 6 5.12 -5.51 3.18
C ILE A 6 6.25 -5.08 2.25
N LYS A 7 7.26 -5.95 2.03
CA LYS A 7 8.38 -5.65 1.14
C LYS A 7 7.92 -5.46 -0.30
N ASP A 8 7.11 -6.38 -0.81
CA ASP A 8 6.65 -6.38 -2.20
C ASP A 8 5.67 -5.21 -2.45
N SER A 9 4.76 -4.94 -1.52
CA SER A 9 3.92 -3.74 -1.58
C SER A 9 4.77 -2.47 -1.61
N LYS A 10 5.81 -2.36 -0.78
CA LYS A 10 6.75 -1.22 -0.82
C LYS A 10 7.56 -1.17 -2.11
N GLY A 11 7.94 -2.31 -2.67
CA GLY A 11 8.62 -2.42 -3.96
C GLY A 11 7.74 -1.96 -5.13
N ARG A 12 6.43 -2.27 -5.08
CA ARG A 12 5.47 -1.91 -6.12
C ARG A 12 4.99 -0.46 -6.02
N TYR A 13 4.72 0.02 -4.82
CA TYR A 13 4.15 1.35 -4.59
C TYR A 13 5.19 2.37 -4.12
N ALA A 14 5.13 3.58 -4.67
CA ALA A 14 6.06 4.68 -4.39
C ALA A 14 5.73 5.40 -3.06
N LEU A 15 5.51 4.63 -1.99
CA LEU A 15 5.23 5.15 -0.65
C LEU A 15 6.48 5.80 -0.05
N LYS A 16 6.32 6.97 0.54
CA LYS A 16 7.37 7.66 1.30
C LYS A 16 7.75 6.86 2.56
N GLU A 17 6.74 6.36 3.29
CA GLU A 17 6.95 5.66 4.55
C GLU A 17 6.41 4.23 4.55
N LYS A 18 7.28 3.27 4.86
CA LYS A 18 6.92 1.86 5.03
C LYS A 18 6.02 1.62 6.25
N LYS A 19 6.15 2.45 7.29
CA LYS A 19 5.41 2.34 8.55
C LYS A 19 3.89 2.34 8.34
N ALA A 20 3.43 3.07 7.32
CA ALA A 20 2.03 3.13 6.93
C ALA A 20 1.42 1.75 6.60
N LEU A 21 2.16 0.88 5.90
CA LEU A 21 1.70 -0.49 5.59
C LEU A 21 1.61 -1.36 6.85
N GLN A 22 2.52 -1.15 7.80
CA GLN A 22 2.60 -1.96 9.02
C GLN A 22 1.53 -1.59 10.03
N SER A 23 1.21 -0.30 10.17
CA SER A 23 0.21 0.17 11.14
C SER A 23 -1.23 -0.24 10.79
N GLU A 24 -1.52 -0.43 9.51
CA GLU A 24 -2.84 -0.80 9.00
C GLU A 24 -2.95 -2.29 8.65
N SER A 25 -1.98 -3.10 9.07
CA SER A 25 -1.99 -4.55 8.83
C SER A 25 -1.55 -5.32 10.07
N LYS A 26 -2.07 -6.52 10.23
CA LYS A 26 -1.73 -7.42 11.34
C LYS A 26 -1.70 -8.87 10.89
N ILE A 27 -0.94 -9.68 11.64
CA ILE A 27 -0.91 -11.13 11.49
C ILE A 27 -1.91 -11.74 12.47
N ILE A 28 -2.68 -12.69 11.98
CA ILE A 28 -3.40 -13.66 12.79
C ILE A 28 -2.59 -14.94 12.69
N SER A 29 -2.07 -15.40 13.83
CA SER A 29 -1.30 -16.65 13.89
C SER A 29 -2.23 -17.83 14.02
N ALA A 30 -1.84 -18.96 13.41
CA ALA A 30 -2.51 -20.23 13.62
C ALA A 30 -2.41 -20.66 15.08
N SER A 31 -3.43 -21.33 15.56
CA SER A 31 -3.47 -21.98 16.87
C SER A 31 -3.79 -23.48 16.68
N ALA A 32 -3.60 -24.25 17.72
CA ALA A 32 -3.92 -25.68 17.69
C ALA A 32 -5.41 -25.95 17.38
N SER A 33 -6.29 -25.00 17.69
CA SER A 33 -7.73 -25.10 17.43
C SER A 33 -8.17 -24.60 16.07
N THR A 34 -7.48 -23.57 15.52
CA THR A 34 -7.92 -22.94 14.27
C THR A 34 -7.14 -23.40 13.03
N LEU A 35 -5.90 -23.84 13.21
CA LEU A 35 -5.00 -24.29 12.13
C LEU A 35 -4.87 -23.32 10.93
N GLU A 36 -5.30 -22.09 11.09
CA GLU A 36 -5.31 -21.05 10.07
C GLU A 36 -4.46 -19.87 10.49
N ALA A 37 -3.67 -19.36 9.56
CA ALA A 37 -2.96 -18.09 9.71
C ALA A 37 -3.39 -17.12 8.61
N ALA A 38 -3.57 -15.86 8.97
CA ALA A 38 -3.99 -14.85 8.02
C ALA A 38 -3.21 -13.54 8.19
N VAL A 39 -3.13 -12.79 7.09
CA VAL A 39 -2.71 -11.38 7.12
C VAL A 39 -3.93 -10.53 6.86
N LEU A 40 -4.29 -9.71 7.83
CA LEU A 40 -5.36 -8.74 7.70
C LEU A 40 -4.79 -7.35 7.46
N ALA A 41 -5.35 -6.65 6.48
CA ALA A 41 -5.12 -5.24 6.25
C ALA A 41 -6.45 -4.49 6.30
N LYS A 42 -6.50 -3.38 7.04
CA LYS A 42 -7.70 -2.56 7.19
C LYS A 42 -7.28 -1.09 7.30
N GLY A 43 -7.90 -0.24 6.52
CA GLY A 43 -7.64 1.20 6.58
C GLY A 43 -8.40 1.95 5.50
N PRO A 44 -8.52 3.28 5.65
CA PRO A 44 -9.14 4.15 4.65
C PRO A 44 -8.24 4.34 3.43
N MET A 45 -8.78 4.99 2.41
CA MET A 45 -7.97 5.51 1.31
C MET A 45 -6.92 6.47 1.86
N ARG A 46 -5.71 6.36 1.34
CA ARG A 46 -4.57 7.17 1.80
C ARG A 46 -4.52 8.53 1.10
N ASP A 47 -3.87 9.47 1.77
CA ASP A 47 -3.54 10.74 1.14
C ASP A 47 -2.55 10.50 -0.01
N ILE A 48 -2.77 11.16 -1.14
CA ILE A 48 -1.80 11.10 -2.26
C ILE A 48 -0.43 11.66 -1.83
N MET A 49 -0.39 12.52 -0.83
CA MET A 49 0.85 13.06 -0.24
C MET A 49 1.73 12.00 0.42
N ASP A 50 1.19 10.82 0.77
CA ASP A 50 1.95 9.69 1.31
C ASP A 50 2.83 9.01 0.24
N PHE A 51 2.62 9.34 -1.02
CA PHE A 51 3.38 8.86 -2.17
C PHE A 51 4.39 9.90 -2.66
N MET A 52 5.18 9.54 -3.67
CA MET A 52 6.08 10.51 -4.30
C MET A 52 5.27 11.57 -5.04
N THR A 53 5.40 12.81 -4.63
CA THR A 53 4.66 13.95 -5.18
C THR A 53 5.59 15.09 -5.55
N GLN A 54 5.20 15.84 -6.56
CA GLN A 54 5.79 17.13 -6.92
C GLN A 54 4.75 18.23 -6.78
N PRO A 55 5.12 19.40 -6.22
CA PRO A 55 4.24 20.54 -6.11
C PRO A 55 3.85 21.07 -7.49
N ASN A 56 2.70 21.73 -7.55
CA ASN A 56 2.30 22.51 -8.71
C ASN A 56 3.22 23.73 -8.88
N THR A 57 3.33 24.18 -10.12
CA THR A 57 3.90 25.46 -10.49
C THR A 57 2.80 26.35 -11.09
N ASP A 58 3.13 27.58 -11.47
CA ASP A 58 2.17 28.48 -12.13
C ASP A 58 1.62 27.89 -13.42
N THR A 59 2.43 27.08 -14.12
CA THR A 59 2.09 26.50 -15.42
C THR A 59 1.67 25.04 -15.34
N ALA A 60 2.09 24.29 -14.32
CA ALA A 60 1.88 22.85 -14.21
C ALA A 60 1.07 22.45 -12.97
N ALA A 61 0.22 21.44 -13.11
CA ALA A 61 -0.48 20.81 -12.01
C ALA A 61 0.49 20.11 -11.05
N ALA A 62 0.06 19.90 -9.80
CA ALA A 62 0.74 18.98 -8.91
C ALA A 62 0.79 17.59 -9.55
N ALA A 63 1.88 16.87 -9.35
CA ALA A 63 2.06 15.54 -9.92
C ALA A 63 2.31 14.50 -8.84
N ALA A 64 1.95 13.25 -9.12
CA ALA A 64 2.20 12.14 -8.22
C ALA A 64 2.65 10.89 -8.98
N LYS A 65 3.43 10.07 -8.28
CA LYS A 65 3.83 8.73 -8.68
C LYS A 65 3.34 7.75 -7.62
N VAL A 66 2.37 6.91 -7.97
CA VAL A 66 1.79 5.92 -7.07
C VAL A 66 2.49 4.57 -7.21
N LEU A 67 2.82 4.17 -8.44
CA LEU A 67 3.57 2.93 -8.73
C LEU A 67 5.04 3.24 -9.00
N ASN A 68 5.94 2.44 -8.45
CA ASN A 68 7.38 2.59 -8.71
C ASN A 68 7.76 2.35 -10.18
N SER A 69 7.03 1.49 -10.88
CA SER A 69 7.20 1.26 -12.32
C SER A 69 6.63 2.38 -13.19
N GLY A 70 5.75 3.22 -12.65
CA GLY A 70 5.12 4.30 -13.38
C GLY A 70 5.97 5.58 -13.42
N ALA A 71 5.64 6.47 -14.34
CA ALA A 71 6.17 7.83 -14.37
C ALA A 71 5.42 8.73 -13.37
N MET A 72 6.03 9.88 -13.06
CA MET A 72 5.34 10.98 -12.39
C MET A 72 4.25 11.51 -13.33
N LYS A 73 2.99 11.52 -12.88
CA LYS A 73 1.85 11.95 -13.69
C LYS A 73 1.25 13.22 -13.12
N PRO A 74 0.96 14.24 -13.96
CA PRO A 74 0.23 15.41 -13.52
C PRO A 74 -1.18 14.99 -13.08
N LEU A 75 -1.65 15.61 -12.03
CA LEU A 75 -2.97 15.35 -11.45
C LEU A 75 -3.97 16.34 -12.01
N GLU A 76 -4.54 15.99 -13.15
CA GLU A 76 -5.54 16.78 -13.85
C GLU A 76 -6.75 15.92 -14.17
N ALA A 77 -7.95 16.47 -14.03
CA ALA A 77 -9.18 15.86 -14.49
C ALA A 77 -10.18 16.94 -14.94
N GLY A 78 -10.78 16.77 -16.13
CA GLY A 78 -11.74 17.74 -16.67
C GLY A 78 -11.16 19.13 -16.89
N GLY A 79 -9.90 19.26 -17.26
CA GLY A 79 -9.21 20.55 -17.44
C GLY A 79 -8.87 21.28 -16.13
N LEU A 80 -9.15 20.66 -14.98
CA LEU A 80 -8.88 21.25 -13.67
C LEU A 80 -7.59 20.69 -13.10
N LYS A 81 -6.63 21.54 -12.81
CA LYS A 81 -5.32 21.21 -12.24
C LYS A 81 -5.41 21.03 -10.74
N ALA A 82 -4.74 19.97 -10.23
CA ALA A 82 -4.56 19.81 -8.80
C ALA A 82 -3.41 20.71 -8.30
N PHE A 83 -3.51 21.13 -7.04
CA PHE A 83 -2.54 22.00 -6.39
C PHE A 83 -2.37 21.62 -4.92
N ILE A 84 -1.21 21.94 -4.37
CA ILE A 84 -0.93 21.78 -2.94
C ILE A 84 -1.52 22.97 -2.20
N THR A 85 -2.19 22.70 -1.10
CA THR A 85 -2.67 23.74 -0.17
C THR A 85 -2.52 23.29 1.27
N THR A 86 -2.24 24.27 2.13
CA THR A 86 -2.26 24.08 3.59
C THR A 86 -3.54 24.68 4.12
N PHE A 87 -4.35 23.88 4.77
CA PHE A 87 -5.60 24.30 5.40
C PHE A 87 -5.33 25.04 6.69
N ARG A 88 -6.33 25.77 7.19
CA ARG A 88 -6.26 26.52 8.47
C ARG A 88 -5.90 25.62 9.66
N SER A 89 -6.20 24.33 9.58
CA SER A 89 -5.81 23.31 10.57
C SER A 89 -4.31 22.94 10.55
N GLY A 90 -3.51 23.52 9.65
CA GLY A 90 -2.11 23.16 9.43
C GLY A 90 -1.91 21.92 8.54
N HIS A 91 -2.99 21.20 8.19
CA HIS A 91 -2.89 20.04 7.33
C HIS A 91 -2.61 20.46 5.87
N THR A 92 -1.56 19.89 5.26
CA THR A 92 -1.21 20.10 3.86
C THR A 92 -1.69 18.92 3.02
N ALA A 93 -2.38 19.20 1.92
CA ALA A 93 -2.87 18.15 1.01
C ALA A 93 -2.82 18.62 -0.45
N ILE A 94 -2.83 17.67 -1.37
CA ILE A 94 -3.11 17.91 -2.77
C ILE A 94 -4.61 17.87 -2.98
N VAL A 95 -5.14 18.95 -3.51
CA VAL A 95 -6.57 19.12 -3.76
C VAL A 95 -6.82 19.52 -5.21
N GLN A 96 -8.03 19.27 -5.66
CA GLN A 96 -8.52 19.72 -6.97
C GLN A 96 -9.85 20.44 -6.79
N ARG A 97 -10.08 21.49 -7.57
CA ARG A 97 -11.39 22.16 -7.61
C ARG A 97 -12.44 21.22 -8.18
N ARG A 98 -13.68 21.38 -7.76
CA ARG A 98 -14.81 20.61 -8.32
C ARG A 98 -15.41 21.26 -9.57
N GLY A 99 -15.12 22.53 -9.81
CA GLY A 99 -15.57 23.32 -10.93
C GLY A 99 -14.67 24.53 -11.15
N ALA A 100 -15.13 25.50 -11.94
CA ALA A 100 -14.40 26.74 -12.23
C ALA A 100 -14.25 27.63 -10.99
N GLU A 101 -15.17 27.51 -10.03
CA GLU A 101 -15.17 28.29 -8.82
C GLU A 101 -13.97 27.97 -7.90
N ARG A 102 -13.58 28.95 -7.05
CA ARG A 102 -12.51 28.78 -6.07
C ARG A 102 -12.80 27.62 -5.09
N LEU A 103 -14.03 27.46 -4.68
CA LEU A 103 -14.55 26.41 -3.78
C LEU A 103 -15.83 25.81 -4.39
N PRO A 104 -16.17 24.55 -4.06
CA PRO A 104 -15.46 23.65 -3.16
C PRO A 104 -14.26 22.93 -3.82
N VAL A 105 -13.33 22.51 -2.98
CA VAL A 105 -12.23 21.63 -3.40
C VAL A 105 -12.45 20.21 -2.92
N LYS A 106 -11.89 19.22 -3.62
CA LYS A 106 -11.81 17.82 -3.19
C LYS A 106 -10.36 17.45 -2.92
N LYS A 107 -10.11 16.75 -1.82
CA LYS A 107 -8.81 16.13 -1.53
C LYS A 107 -8.58 14.95 -2.47
N LEU A 108 -7.38 14.81 -3.01
CA LEU A 108 -7.01 13.67 -3.83
C LEU A 108 -6.47 12.55 -2.95
N LEU A 109 -7.05 11.38 -3.16
CA LEU A 109 -6.73 10.17 -2.42
C LEU A 109 -6.08 9.14 -3.34
N SER A 110 -5.41 8.19 -2.72
CA SER A 110 -4.66 7.10 -3.33
C SER A 110 -5.13 5.76 -2.75
N PRO A 111 -4.72 4.62 -3.33
CA PRO A 111 -5.15 3.33 -2.82
C PRO A 111 -4.92 3.15 -1.32
N ALA A 112 -5.88 2.51 -0.66
CA ALA A 112 -5.78 2.09 0.74
C ALA A 112 -4.77 0.94 0.89
N VAL A 113 -4.25 0.74 2.10
CA VAL A 113 -3.34 -0.39 2.42
C VAL A 113 -3.95 -1.75 2.05
N PRO A 114 -5.24 -2.03 2.31
CA PRO A 114 -5.88 -3.27 1.85
C PRO A 114 -5.75 -3.51 0.34
N HIS A 115 -5.96 -2.48 -0.48
CA HIS A 115 -5.82 -2.58 -1.93
C HIS A 115 -4.36 -2.83 -2.36
N MET A 116 -3.41 -2.19 -1.68
CA MET A 116 -1.99 -2.35 -1.99
C MET A 116 -1.48 -3.75 -1.65
N MET A 117 -1.86 -4.28 -0.48
CA MET A 117 -1.47 -5.62 -0.03
C MET A 117 -2.27 -6.74 -0.69
N GLY A 118 -3.53 -6.46 -1.05
CA GLY A 118 -4.41 -7.38 -1.77
C GLY A 118 -4.23 -7.35 -3.29
N ASN A 119 -3.30 -6.56 -3.81
CA ASN A 119 -2.96 -6.59 -5.22
C ASN A 119 -2.58 -8.00 -5.66
N GLU A 120 -3.10 -8.46 -6.78
CA GLU A 120 -3.00 -9.85 -7.24
C GLU A 120 -1.55 -10.35 -7.33
N GLU A 121 -0.65 -9.56 -7.90
CA GLU A 121 0.77 -9.92 -8.01
C GLU A 121 1.43 -10.03 -6.62
N VAL A 122 1.19 -9.05 -5.73
CA VAL A 122 1.72 -9.06 -4.35
C VAL A 122 1.18 -10.26 -3.57
N ARG A 123 -0.09 -10.59 -3.77
CA ARG A 123 -0.74 -11.73 -3.12
C ARG A 123 -0.19 -13.06 -3.63
N ALA A 124 -0.10 -13.24 -4.96
CA ALA A 124 0.39 -14.46 -5.57
C ALA A 124 1.84 -14.78 -5.14
N GLU A 125 2.73 -13.80 -5.13
CA GLU A 125 4.11 -13.97 -4.64
C GLU A 125 4.15 -14.37 -3.16
N ALA A 126 3.30 -13.74 -2.33
CA ALA A 126 3.24 -14.04 -0.91
C ALA A 126 2.64 -15.44 -0.63
N GLU A 127 1.62 -15.84 -1.37
CA GLU A 127 0.99 -17.16 -1.27
C GLU A 127 1.96 -18.28 -1.69
N ALA A 128 2.68 -18.11 -2.80
CA ALA A 128 3.69 -19.06 -3.25
C ALA A 128 4.78 -19.27 -2.18
N LEU A 129 5.31 -18.18 -1.62
CA LEU A 129 6.32 -18.26 -0.56
C LEU A 129 5.75 -18.87 0.73
N ALA A 130 4.48 -18.59 1.05
CA ALA A 130 3.82 -19.16 2.21
C ALA A 130 3.69 -20.67 2.09
N TYR A 131 3.28 -21.16 0.92
CA TYR A 131 3.16 -22.58 0.64
C TYR A 131 4.51 -23.30 0.72
N GLU A 132 5.55 -22.78 0.06
CA GLU A 132 6.91 -23.33 0.12
C GLU A 132 7.43 -23.36 1.57
N THR A 133 7.23 -22.30 2.33
CA THR A 133 7.65 -22.23 3.73
C THR A 133 6.91 -23.25 4.58
N LEU A 134 5.60 -23.41 4.37
CA LEU A 134 4.77 -24.37 5.10
C LEU A 134 5.25 -25.81 4.84
N GLN A 135 5.47 -26.18 3.58
CA GLN A 135 5.99 -27.51 3.21
C GLN A 135 7.34 -27.79 3.88
N ARG A 136 8.26 -26.83 3.83
CA ARG A 136 9.56 -26.96 4.47
C ARG A 136 9.47 -27.14 5.99
N GLU A 137 8.62 -26.37 6.67
CA GLU A 137 8.48 -26.47 8.13
C GLU A 137 7.75 -27.73 8.56
N ILE A 138 6.78 -28.22 7.77
CA ILE A 138 6.14 -29.53 7.97
C ILE A 138 7.17 -30.64 7.83
N GLY A 139 7.99 -30.64 6.77
CA GLY A 139 9.06 -31.62 6.56
C GLY A 139 10.00 -31.69 7.76
N LYS A 140 10.53 -30.55 8.21
CA LYS A 140 11.39 -30.48 9.40
C LYS A 140 10.72 -31.06 10.65
N ARG A 141 9.43 -30.82 10.85
CA ARG A 141 8.70 -31.37 12.01
C ARG A 141 8.53 -32.87 11.91
N ILE A 142 8.24 -33.39 10.74
CA ILE A 142 8.16 -34.84 10.50
C ILE A 142 9.51 -35.49 10.79
N GLU A 143 10.61 -34.93 10.27
CA GLU A 143 11.97 -35.43 10.54
C GLU A 143 12.30 -35.44 12.04
N GLN A 144 11.95 -34.37 12.76
CA GLN A 144 12.15 -34.29 14.21
C GLN A 144 11.35 -35.36 15.00
N LEU A 145 10.15 -35.69 14.54
CA LEU A 145 9.27 -36.65 15.21
C LEU A 145 9.61 -38.10 14.86
N THR A 146 10.06 -38.36 13.66
CA THR A 146 10.35 -39.70 13.14
C THR A 146 11.82 -40.12 13.32
N GLY A 147 12.69 -39.17 13.65
CA GLY A 147 14.14 -39.41 13.73
C GLY A 147 14.79 -39.70 12.36
N ALA A 148 14.03 -39.62 11.28
CA ALA A 148 14.53 -39.81 9.93
C ALA A 148 15.15 -38.49 9.42
N LYS A 149 16.44 -38.52 9.10
CA LYS A 149 17.05 -37.50 8.25
C LYS A 149 16.68 -37.84 6.79
N ALA A 150 16.10 -36.87 6.09
CA ALA A 150 16.00 -36.94 4.65
C ALA A 150 17.37 -36.80 3.99
#